data_c6d27c2ca80865bf65ee4685731c4194
#
_entry.id   c6d27c2ca80865bf65ee4685731c4194
#
_cell.length_a   1.000
_cell.length_b   1.000
_cell.length_c   1.000
_cell.angle_alpha   90.00
_cell.angle_beta   90.00
_cell.angle_gamma   90.00
#
_symmetry.space_group_name_H-M   'P 1'
#
loop_
_entity.id
_entity.type
_entity.pdbx_description
1 polymer ?
#
loop_
_entity_poly.entity_id
_entity_poly.type
_entity_poly.pdbx_seq_one_letter_code
_entity_poly.pdbx_strand_id
1 'polypeptide(L)'
;MAEIKIEKKKTIWPWIILGILLLLAVFYFTSKETAVIEENEPVEEVYQEPIEEVENEEYVAASEAALIEYSDYIGNTGKMGIDHEYSNGALMYLINAVEAKANELNIDIEADLEEARKNAEIITDEPESLNHANLIKDSGMIISRALTTIQKSEYPNLTTEAFDVEMAVSKIKKDEQTLNQKDDVNRFFKSAETLLEKMN
;
A
#
# COMPACT_ATOMS: atom_id res chain seq x y z
N MET A 1 59.15 -7.00 12.10
CA MET A 1 58.15 -8.06 12.33
C MET A 1 57.01 -7.41 13.11
N ALA A 2 55.84 -7.26 12.46
CA ALA A 2 54.68 -6.67 13.08
C ALA A 2 53.76 -7.79 13.53
N GLU A 3 53.51 -7.90 14.83
CA GLU A 3 52.59 -8.88 15.40
C GLU A 3 51.14 -8.39 15.22
N ILE A 4 50.33 -9.17 14.49
CA ILE A 4 48.89 -8.91 14.32
C ILE A 4 48.16 -9.56 15.51
N LYS A 5 47.64 -8.73 16.39
CA LYS A 5 46.83 -9.12 17.55
C LYS A 5 45.41 -9.37 17.07
N ILE A 6 44.99 -10.63 16.93
CA ILE A 6 43.62 -11.02 16.57
C ILE A 6 42.75 -11.01 17.84
N GLU A 7 41.92 -9.99 18.01
CA GLU A 7 40.90 -9.97 19.07
C GLU A 7 39.69 -10.83 18.65
N LYS A 8 39.44 -11.90 19.42
CA LYS A 8 38.23 -12.74 19.24
C LYS A 8 36.99 -11.96 19.69
N LYS A 9 36.11 -11.60 18.76
CA LYS A 9 34.78 -11.07 19.08
C LYS A 9 34.00 -12.10 19.90
N LYS A 10 33.53 -11.73 21.09
CA LYS A 10 32.66 -12.57 21.94
C LYS A 10 31.32 -12.73 21.22
N THR A 11 30.98 -13.98 20.92
CA THR A 11 29.71 -14.35 20.29
C THR A 11 28.56 -14.11 21.29
N ILE A 12 27.69 -13.15 21.03
CA ILE A 12 26.52 -12.83 21.86
C ILE A 12 25.30 -13.73 21.52
N TRP A 13 25.43 -14.58 20.52
CA TRP A 13 24.36 -15.45 20.02
C TRP A 13 23.74 -16.38 21.08
N PRO A 14 24.52 -17.01 22.01
CA PRO A 14 23.93 -17.85 23.04
C PRO A 14 23.03 -17.10 24.01
N TRP A 15 23.29 -15.81 24.26
CA TRP A 15 22.48 -14.98 25.15
C TRP A 15 21.15 -14.58 24.52
N ILE A 16 21.09 -14.40 23.19
CA ILE A 16 19.86 -14.12 22.45
C ILE A 16 18.93 -15.34 22.49
N ILE A 17 19.47 -16.53 22.26
CA ILE A 17 18.70 -17.79 22.33
C ILE A 17 18.14 -18.00 23.73
N LEU A 18 18.94 -17.74 24.77
CA LEU A 18 18.50 -17.85 26.16
C LEU A 18 17.35 -16.87 26.48
N GLY A 19 17.42 -15.65 25.97
CA GLY A 19 16.36 -14.63 26.13
C GLY A 19 15.04 -15.05 25.48
N ILE A 20 15.09 -15.60 24.27
CA ILE A 20 13.90 -16.10 23.56
C ILE A 20 13.27 -17.29 24.30
N LEU A 21 14.08 -18.24 24.80
CA LEU A 21 13.61 -19.37 25.57
C LEU A 21 12.90 -18.93 26.88
N LEU A 22 13.42 -17.88 27.52
CA LEU A 22 12.83 -17.35 28.76
C LEU A 22 11.50 -16.64 28.49
N LEU A 23 11.36 -15.92 27.38
CA LEU A 23 10.10 -15.31 26.93
C LEU A 23 9.04 -16.37 26.60
N LEU A 24 9.42 -17.45 25.91
CA LEU A 24 8.52 -18.57 25.62
C LEU A 24 8.06 -19.30 26.89
N ALA A 25 8.93 -19.45 27.89
CA ALA A 25 8.57 -20.05 29.15
C ALA A 25 7.58 -19.18 29.95
N VAL A 26 7.78 -17.85 29.98
CA VAL A 26 6.84 -16.91 30.64
C VAL A 26 5.48 -16.95 29.92
N PHE A 27 5.46 -16.93 28.61
CA PHE A 27 4.23 -17.03 27.81
C PHE A 27 3.49 -18.35 28.08
N TYR A 28 4.21 -19.48 28.17
CA TYR A 28 3.62 -20.78 28.46
C TYR A 28 3.02 -20.85 29.87
N PHE A 29 3.66 -20.22 30.88
CA PHE A 29 3.14 -20.20 32.24
C PHE A 29 1.95 -19.25 32.43
N THR A 30 1.94 -18.11 31.75
CA THR A 30 0.81 -17.15 31.80
C THR A 30 -0.43 -17.66 31.05
N SER A 31 -0.24 -18.53 30.06
CA SER A 31 -1.35 -19.16 29.31
C SER A 31 -2.01 -20.32 30.03
N LYS A 32 -1.52 -20.76 31.21
CA LYS A 32 -2.05 -21.90 31.96
C LYS A 32 -2.91 -21.55 33.19
N GLU A 33 -3.05 -20.27 33.53
CA GLU A 33 -3.91 -19.87 34.65
C GLU A 33 -5.22 -19.28 34.16
N THR A 34 -6.12 -20.11 33.65
CA THR A 34 -7.57 -19.90 33.79
C THR A 34 -8.30 -21.23 33.63
N ALA A 35 -8.33 -22.01 34.68
CA ALA A 35 -9.36 -23.02 34.90
C ALA A 35 -9.69 -23.10 36.38
N VAL A 36 -11.01 -23.09 36.70
CA VAL A 36 -11.70 -23.28 37.97
C VAL A 36 -12.07 -21.94 38.63
N ILE A 37 -13.34 -21.56 38.80
CA ILE A 37 -14.45 -22.24 39.51
C ILE A 37 -15.80 -21.58 39.16
N GLU A 38 -16.85 -22.42 39.15
CA GLU A 38 -18.28 -22.10 39.17
C GLU A 38 -18.71 -21.09 40.25
N GLU A 39 -19.58 -20.12 39.86
CA GLU A 39 -20.83 -19.88 40.64
C GLU A 39 -21.84 -19.13 39.78
N ASN A 40 -23.08 -19.58 39.81
CA ASN A 40 -24.20 -19.12 39.01
C ASN A 40 -24.59 -17.67 39.29
N GLU A 41 -24.41 -16.78 38.31
CA GLU A 41 -25.22 -15.57 38.18
C GLU A 41 -25.76 -15.50 36.75
N PRO A 42 -26.92 -14.86 36.47
CA PRO A 42 -27.58 -14.94 35.16
C PRO A 42 -26.72 -14.27 34.10
N VAL A 43 -26.37 -15.08 33.10
CA VAL A 43 -25.61 -14.64 31.92
C VAL A 43 -26.45 -13.63 31.17
N GLU A 44 -26.12 -12.33 31.27
CA GLU A 44 -26.36 -11.41 30.17
C GLU A 44 -25.59 -11.99 28.96
N GLU A 45 -26.32 -12.39 27.94
CA GLU A 45 -25.74 -12.73 26.64
C GLU A 45 -25.03 -11.48 26.12
N VAL A 46 -23.72 -11.39 26.40
CA VAL A 46 -22.84 -10.50 25.65
C VAL A 46 -22.79 -11.09 24.23
N TYR A 47 -23.58 -10.54 23.33
CA TYR A 47 -23.41 -10.74 21.90
C TYR A 47 -21.98 -10.33 21.58
N GLN A 48 -21.06 -11.31 21.48
CA GLN A 48 -19.79 -11.12 20.79
C GLN A 48 -20.16 -11.02 19.30
N GLU A 49 -20.14 -9.80 18.77
CA GLU A 49 -20.13 -9.62 17.33
C GLU A 49 -18.96 -10.44 16.74
N PRO A 50 -19.16 -11.16 15.65
CA PRO A 50 -18.10 -11.93 15.04
C PRO A 50 -16.91 -11.02 14.73
N ILE A 51 -15.71 -11.40 15.18
CA ILE A 51 -14.48 -10.62 14.99
C ILE A 51 -14.26 -10.29 13.51
N GLU A 52 -14.71 -11.14 12.59
CA GLU A 52 -14.65 -10.96 11.14
C GLU A 52 -15.50 -9.76 10.63
N GLU A 53 -16.64 -9.44 11.25
CA GLU A 53 -17.46 -8.28 10.85
C GLU A 53 -16.78 -6.96 11.25
N VAL A 54 -16.16 -6.90 12.43
CA VAL A 54 -15.49 -5.69 12.92
C VAL A 54 -14.22 -5.40 12.11
N GLU A 55 -13.42 -6.41 11.76
CA GLU A 55 -12.25 -6.24 10.91
C GLU A 55 -12.64 -5.75 9.51
N ASN A 56 -13.72 -6.26 8.92
CA ASN A 56 -14.16 -5.83 7.60
C ASN A 56 -14.63 -4.38 7.58
N GLU A 57 -15.37 -3.91 8.59
CA GLU A 57 -15.78 -2.50 8.71
C GLU A 57 -14.56 -1.55 8.80
N GLU A 58 -13.49 -1.94 9.48
CA GLU A 58 -12.25 -1.15 9.58
C GLU A 58 -11.55 -1.05 8.22
N TYR A 59 -11.46 -2.12 7.44
CA TYR A 59 -10.85 -2.11 6.11
C TYR A 59 -11.68 -1.31 5.10
N VAL A 60 -13.01 -1.38 5.14
CA VAL A 60 -13.90 -0.56 4.32
C VAL A 60 -13.70 0.91 4.63
N ALA A 61 -13.70 1.30 5.90
CA ALA A 61 -13.48 2.68 6.31
C ALA A 61 -12.08 3.19 5.90
N ALA A 62 -11.05 2.35 5.99
CA ALA A 62 -9.69 2.70 5.55
C ALA A 62 -9.61 2.90 4.04
N SER A 63 -10.30 2.07 3.25
CA SER A 63 -10.37 2.16 1.79
C SER A 63 -11.06 3.46 1.35
N GLU A 64 -12.21 3.78 1.95
CA GLU A 64 -12.94 5.04 1.69
C GLU A 64 -12.08 6.26 2.05
N ALA A 65 -11.42 6.26 3.20
CA ALA A 65 -10.55 7.35 3.63
C ALA A 65 -9.37 7.55 2.68
N ALA A 66 -8.70 6.48 2.26
CA ALA A 66 -7.58 6.54 1.33
C ALA A 66 -8.00 7.08 -0.05
N LEU A 67 -9.19 6.72 -0.53
CA LEU A 67 -9.73 7.27 -1.77
C LEU A 67 -10.04 8.77 -1.65
N ILE A 68 -10.62 9.21 -0.53
CA ILE A 68 -10.89 10.63 -0.28
C ILE A 68 -9.58 11.43 -0.27
N GLU A 69 -8.56 10.96 0.46
CA GLU A 69 -7.24 11.60 0.49
C GLU A 69 -6.61 11.70 -0.90
N TYR A 70 -6.71 10.65 -1.69
CA TYR A 70 -6.21 10.63 -3.07
C TYR A 70 -6.97 11.65 -3.94
N SER A 71 -8.29 11.65 -3.92
CA SER A 71 -9.15 12.53 -4.73
C SER A 71 -8.92 14.01 -4.38
N ASP A 72 -8.83 14.33 -3.08
CA ASP A 72 -8.54 15.67 -2.60
C ASP A 72 -7.14 16.13 -3.06
N TYR A 73 -6.13 15.24 -2.99
CA TYR A 73 -4.78 15.57 -3.40
C TYR A 73 -4.68 15.91 -4.88
N ILE A 74 -5.24 15.08 -5.76
CA ILE A 74 -5.19 15.29 -7.21
C ILE A 74 -6.14 16.35 -7.73
N GLY A 75 -6.94 16.96 -6.86
CA GLY A 75 -7.84 18.08 -7.20
C GLY A 75 -7.11 19.31 -7.76
N ASN A 76 -5.84 19.53 -7.40
CA ASN A 76 -5.04 20.65 -7.91
C ASN A 76 -4.32 20.31 -9.23
N THR A 77 -5.09 20.19 -10.30
CA THR A 77 -4.56 19.83 -11.64
C THR A 77 -3.51 20.80 -12.19
N GLY A 78 -3.44 22.03 -11.67
CA GLY A 78 -2.45 23.03 -12.09
C GLY A 78 -1.01 22.69 -11.72
N LYS A 79 -0.79 21.82 -10.74
CA LYS A 79 0.52 21.34 -10.31
C LYS A 79 0.98 20.07 -11.05
N MET A 80 0.05 19.32 -11.64
CA MET A 80 0.34 18.03 -12.25
C MET A 80 1.35 18.17 -13.41
N GLY A 81 2.44 17.40 -13.31
CA GLY A 81 3.51 17.40 -14.31
C GLY A 81 4.43 18.62 -14.30
N ILE A 82 4.16 19.62 -13.46
CA ILE A 82 5.00 20.81 -13.28
C ILE A 82 5.81 20.69 -11.99
N ASP A 83 5.14 20.25 -10.93
CA ASP A 83 5.71 20.07 -9.60
C ASP A 83 6.01 18.58 -9.39
N HIS A 84 7.29 18.22 -9.23
CA HIS A 84 7.71 16.83 -9.06
C HIS A 84 7.27 16.26 -7.69
N GLU A 85 7.28 17.08 -6.63
CA GLU A 85 6.78 16.66 -5.31
C GLU A 85 5.28 16.36 -5.39
N TYR A 86 4.52 17.18 -6.13
CA TYR A 86 3.10 16.94 -6.35
C TYR A 86 2.86 15.65 -7.15
N SER A 87 3.64 15.40 -8.20
CA SER A 87 3.51 14.20 -9.03
C SER A 87 3.89 12.92 -8.26
N ASN A 88 4.92 13.00 -7.40
CA ASN A 88 5.26 11.93 -6.47
C ASN A 88 4.11 11.68 -5.47
N GLY A 89 3.63 12.73 -4.81
CA GLY A 89 2.51 12.62 -3.88
C GLY A 89 1.28 11.99 -4.52
N ALA A 90 0.94 12.39 -5.76
CA ALA A 90 -0.18 11.80 -6.49
C ALA A 90 -0.01 10.28 -6.71
N LEU A 91 1.23 9.81 -7.02
CA LEU A 91 1.52 8.39 -7.12
C LEU A 91 1.37 7.68 -5.77
N MET A 92 1.92 8.26 -4.70
CA MET A 92 1.87 7.65 -3.36
C MET A 92 0.44 7.54 -2.83
N TYR A 93 -0.37 8.60 -2.98
CA TYR A 93 -1.79 8.55 -2.58
C TYR A 93 -2.58 7.54 -3.42
N LEU A 94 -2.31 7.44 -4.73
CA LEU A 94 -2.95 6.43 -5.57
C LEU A 94 -2.56 5.02 -5.15
N ILE A 95 -1.27 4.76 -4.89
CA ILE A 95 -0.80 3.46 -4.42
C ILE A 95 -1.50 3.09 -3.11
N ASN A 96 -1.58 4.02 -2.16
CA ASN A 96 -2.25 3.79 -0.87
C ASN A 96 -3.75 3.49 -1.05
N ALA A 97 -4.44 4.20 -1.95
CA ALA A 97 -5.86 3.94 -2.23
C ALA A 97 -6.08 2.57 -2.87
N VAL A 98 -5.22 2.16 -3.81
CA VAL A 98 -5.28 0.83 -4.45
C VAL A 98 -4.99 -0.29 -3.46
N GLU A 99 -3.97 -0.12 -2.59
CA GLU A 99 -3.63 -1.08 -1.54
C GLU A 99 -4.75 -1.22 -0.51
N ALA A 100 -5.32 -0.10 -0.05
CA ALA A 100 -6.43 -0.11 0.90
C ALA A 100 -7.65 -0.83 0.31
N LYS A 101 -7.99 -0.60 -0.97
CA LYS A 101 -9.06 -1.32 -1.64
C LYS A 101 -8.76 -2.81 -1.80
N ALA A 102 -7.53 -3.19 -2.08
CA ALA A 102 -7.13 -4.60 -2.17
C ALA A 102 -7.21 -5.30 -0.81
N ASN A 103 -6.79 -4.62 0.27
CA ASN A 103 -6.87 -5.14 1.64
C ASN A 103 -8.33 -5.35 2.08
N GLU A 104 -9.23 -4.41 1.78
CA GLU A 104 -10.67 -4.56 2.00
C GLU A 104 -11.23 -5.84 1.36
N LEU A 105 -10.70 -6.20 0.20
CA LEU A 105 -11.14 -7.35 -0.60
C LEU A 105 -10.30 -8.62 -0.38
N ASN A 106 -9.32 -8.58 0.53
CA ASN A 106 -8.36 -9.66 0.77
C ASN A 106 -7.59 -10.10 -0.49
N ILE A 107 -7.23 -9.14 -1.35
CA ILE A 107 -6.45 -9.36 -2.57
C ILE A 107 -5.00 -8.95 -2.31
N ASP A 108 -4.06 -9.90 -2.40
CA ASP A 108 -2.63 -9.64 -2.21
C ASP A 108 -2.00 -9.04 -3.48
N ILE A 109 -1.62 -7.77 -3.41
CA ILE A 109 -0.90 -7.02 -4.45
C ILE A 109 0.29 -6.24 -3.90
N GLU A 110 0.67 -6.45 -2.64
CA GLU A 110 1.71 -5.67 -1.96
C GLU A 110 3.05 -5.72 -2.70
N ALA A 111 3.48 -6.92 -3.10
CA ALA A 111 4.73 -7.11 -3.83
C ALA A 111 4.75 -6.39 -5.19
N ASP A 112 3.59 -6.31 -5.87
CA ASP A 112 3.47 -5.61 -7.14
C ASP A 112 3.58 -4.09 -6.95
N LEU A 113 3.05 -3.53 -5.87
CA LEU A 113 3.05 -2.09 -5.59
C LEU A 113 4.40 -1.58 -5.05
N GLU A 114 5.23 -2.45 -4.49
CA GLU A 114 6.54 -2.07 -3.93
C GLU A 114 7.48 -1.39 -4.96
N GLU A 115 7.49 -1.88 -6.20
CA GLU A 115 8.26 -1.25 -7.29
C GLU A 115 7.69 0.14 -7.64
N ALA A 116 6.35 0.29 -7.64
CA ALA A 116 5.72 1.57 -7.90
C ALA A 116 6.06 2.60 -6.80
N ARG A 117 6.14 2.19 -5.53
CA ARG A 117 6.58 3.04 -4.41
C ARG A 117 8.02 3.52 -4.59
N LYS A 118 8.94 2.62 -4.92
CA LYS A 118 10.35 2.95 -5.19
C LYS A 118 10.49 3.96 -6.33
N ASN A 119 9.74 3.78 -7.40
CA ASN A 119 9.74 4.72 -8.51
C ASN A 119 9.23 6.11 -8.08
N ALA A 120 8.21 6.17 -7.22
CA ALA A 120 7.70 7.43 -6.69
C ALA A 120 8.76 8.16 -5.83
N GLU A 121 9.48 7.44 -4.97
CA GLU A 121 10.57 8.00 -4.15
C GLU A 121 11.67 8.61 -5.01
N ILE A 122 12.11 7.93 -6.09
CA ILE A 122 13.14 8.42 -7.01
C ILE A 122 12.75 9.77 -7.65
N ILE A 123 11.46 9.99 -7.94
CA ILE A 123 10.98 11.26 -8.50
C ILE A 123 11.30 12.44 -7.58
N THR A 124 11.23 12.24 -6.27
CA THR A 124 11.55 13.29 -5.27
C THR A 124 13.05 13.39 -5.00
N ASP A 125 13.75 12.28 -4.95
CA ASP A 125 15.17 12.22 -4.62
C ASP A 125 16.06 12.80 -5.74
N GLU A 126 15.58 12.72 -7.01
CA GLU A 126 16.30 13.19 -8.19
C GLU A 126 15.54 14.29 -8.93
N PRO A 127 15.30 15.48 -8.33
CA PRO A 127 14.42 16.51 -8.89
C PRO A 127 14.86 17.06 -10.27
N GLU A 128 16.16 16.99 -10.56
CA GLU A 128 16.75 17.42 -11.84
C GLU A 128 16.68 16.33 -12.94
N SER A 129 16.21 15.12 -12.59
CA SER A 129 16.17 14.01 -13.52
C SER A 129 15.12 14.22 -14.61
N LEU A 130 15.49 13.92 -15.87
CA LEU A 130 14.56 13.93 -17.00
C LEU A 130 13.70 12.66 -17.08
N ASN A 131 13.88 11.72 -16.14
CA ASN A 131 13.24 10.41 -16.16
C ASN A 131 11.88 10.35 -15.43
N HIS A 132 11.38 11.46 -14.87
CA HIS A 132 10.15 11.46 -14.08
C HIS A 132 8.96 10.88 -14.86
N ALA A 133 8.81 11.22 -16.14
CA ALA A 133 7.75 10.66 -16.99
C ALA A 133 7.88 9.15 -17.17
N ASN A 134 9.12 8.62 -17.25
CA ASN A 134 9.38 7.18 -17.34
C ASN A 134 8.93 6.48 -16.03
N LEU A 135 9.32 7.04 -14.88
CA LEU A 135 8.96 6.52 -13.56
C LEU A 135 7.43 6.55 -13.33
N ILE A 136 6.78 7.67 -13.70
CA ILE A 136 5.31 7.79 -13.63
C ILE A 136 4.64 6.74 -14.52
N LYS A 137 5.12 6.56 -15.75
CA LYS A 137 4.58 5.56 -16.68
C LYS A 137 4.77 4.15 -16.15
N ASP A 138 5.96 3.80 -15.69
CA ASP A 138 6.27 2.45 -15.21
C ASP A 138 5.45 2.12 -13.95
N SER A 139 5.33 3.05 -12.99
CA SER A 139 4.43 2.93 -11.85
C SER A 139 2.97 2.84 -12.26
N GLY A 140 2.54 3.68 -13.20
CA GLY A 140 1.18 3.66 -13.74
C GLY A 140 0.82 2.32 -14.37
N MET A 141 1.75 1.66 -15.08
CA MET A 141 1.53 0.33 -15.64
C MET A 141 1.40 -0.74 -14.55
N ILE A 142 2.17 -0.64 -13.46
CA ILE A 142 2.05 -1.54 -12.29
C ILE A 142 0.68 -1.35 -11.63
N ILE A 143 0.33 -0.11 -11.32
CA ILE A 143 -0.94 0.25 -10.69
C ILE A 143 -2.13 -0.17 -11.56
N SER A 144 -2.07 0.05 -12.87
CA SER A 144 -3.12 -0.37 -13.80
C SER A 144 -3.33 -1.89 -13.80
N ARG A 145 -2.26 -2.68 -13.69
CA ARG A 145 -2.37 -4.14 -13.54
C ARG A 145 -3.00 -4.53 -12.20
N ALA A 146 -2.61 -3.90 -11.11
CA ALA A 146 -3.19 -4.12 -9.78
C ALA A 146 -4.70 -3.81 -9.79
N LEU A 147 -5.10 -2.65 -10.32
CA LEU A 147 -6.50 -2.26 -10.50
C LEU A 147 -7.27 -3.25 -11.39
N THR A 148 -6.64 -3.76 -12.44
CA THR A 148 -7.24 -4.78 -13.32
C THR A 148 -7.43 -6.11 -12.59
N THR A 149 -6.52 -6.46 -11.68
CA THR A 149 -6.66 -7.66 -10.83
C THR A 149 -7.87 -7.52 -9.91
N ILE A 150 -7.99 -6.40 -9.20
CA ILE A 150 -9.15 -6.09 -8.34
C ILE A 150 -10.45 -6.10 -9.16
N GLN A 151 -10.44 -5.41 -10.31
CA GLN A 151 -11.59 -5.29 -11.19
C GLN A 151 -12.10 -6.67 -11.66
N LYS A 152 -11.20 -7.57 -12.06
CA LYS A 152 -11.57 -8.90 -12.54
C LYS A 152 -12.13 -9.81 -11.44
N SER A 153 -11.63 -9.65 -10.22
CA SER A 153 -12.07 -10.44 -9.06
C SER A 153 -13.46 -10.01 -8.61
N GLU A 154 -13.67 -8.72 -8.36
CA GLU A 154 -14.83 -8.24 -7.60
C GLU A 154 -15.78 -7.34 -8.43
N TYR A 155 -15.25 -6.68 -9.47
CA TYR A 155 -16.02 -5.70 -10.25
C TYR A 155 -16.03 -6.00 -11.76
N PRO A 156 -16.51 -7.18 -12.22
CA PRO A 156 -16.40 -7.58 -13.63
C PRO A 156 -17.16 -6.66 -14.60
N ASN A 157 -18.07 -5.85 -14.10
CA ASN A 157 -18.83 -4.86 -14.86
C ASN A 157 -18.04 -3.56 -15.13
N LEU A 158 -16.89 -3.33 -14.47
CA LEU A 158 -16.05 -2.12 -14.63
C LEU A 158 -14.89 -2.32 -15.63
N THR A 159 -15.05 -3.24 -16.59
CA THR A 159 -14.00 -3.53 -17.59
C THR A 159 -13.64 -2.30 -18.44
N THR A 160 -14.60 -1.44 -18.73
CA THR A 160 -14.37 -0.22 -19.53
C THR A 160 -13.51 0.75 -18.74
N GLU A 161 -13.82 0.98 -17.48
CA GLU A 161 -13.08 1.89 -16.61
C GLU A 161 -11.64 1.41 -16.36
N ALA A 162 -11.45 0.11 -16.15
CA ALA A 162 -10.11 -0.48 -16.02
C ALA A 162 -9.30 -0.32 -17.33
N PHE A 163 -9.92 -0.52 -18.49
CA PHE A 163 -9.30 -0.26 -19.79
C PHE A 163 -8.95 1.21 -20.00
N ASP A 164 -9.79 2.14 -19.54
CA ASP A 164 -9.51 3.57 -19.62
C ASP A 164 -8.26 3.97 -18.81
N VAL A 165 -8.02 3.34 -17.65
CA VAL A 165 -6.77 3.53 -16.89
C VAL A 165 -5.56 3.03 -17.71
N GLU A 166 -5.62 1.83 -18.27
CA GLU A 166 -4.56 1.26 -19.09
C GLU A 166 -4.25 2.14 -20.32
N MET A 167 -5.29 2.59 -21.00
CA MET A 167 -5.16 3.49 -22.14
C MET A 167 -4.58 4.84 -21.77
N ALA A 168 -4.92 5.39 -20.62
CA ALA A 168 -4.37 6.65 -20.14
C ALA A 168 -2.86 6.53 -19.86
N VAL A 169 -2.43 5.47 -19.14
CA VAL A 169 -1.01 5.19 -18.91
C VAL A 169 -0.24 5.01 -20.23
N SER A 170 -0.83 4.30 -21.19
CA SER A 170 -0.17 4.01 -22.48
C SER A 170 0.21 5.27 -23.26
N LYS A 171 -0.55 6.37 -23.08
CA LYS A 171 -0.32 7.67 -23.74
C LYS A 171 0.86 8.45 -23.16
N ILE A 172 1.25 8.18 -21.91
CA ILE A 172 2.43 8.80 -21.33
C ILE A 172 3.66 8.29 -22.09
N LYS A 173 4.43 9.21 -22.66
CA LYS A 173 5.60 8.89 -23.46
C LYS A 173 6.84 8.87 -22.59
N LYS A 174 7.66 7.82 -22.75
CA LYS A 174 9.01 7.77 -22.19
C LYS A 174 9.90 8.78 -22.90
N ASP A 175 10.91 9.24 -22.17
CA ASP A 175 11.93 10.18 -22.67
C ASP A 175 11.37 11.56 -23.11
N GLU A 176 10.13 11.88 -22.74
CA GLU A 176 9.53 13.20 -22.87
C GLU A 176 9.30 13.82 -21.49
N GLN A 177 9.58 15.10 -21.33
CA GLN A 177 9.38 15.78 -20.04
C GLN A 177 7.91 15.76 -19.63
N THR A 178 7.66 15.55 -18.34
CA THR A 178 6.31 15.53 -17.75
C THR A 178 5.54 16.81 -18.05
N LEU A 179 6.23 17.95 -18.06
CA LEU A 179 5.64 19.26 -18.38
C LEU A 179 4.99 19.30 -19.77
N ASN A 180 5.57 18.63 -20.77
CA ASN A 180 5.08 18.62 -22.15
C ASN A 180 3.86 17.69 -22.33
N GLN A 181 3.61 16.80 -21.38
CA GLN A 181 2.54 15.80 -21.40
C GLN A 181 1.71 15.77 -20.12
N LYS A 182 1.65 16.90 -19.41
CA LYS A 182 0.92 17.04 -18.15
C LYS A 182 -0.55 16.61 -18.23
N ASP A 183 -1.18 16.83 -19.37
CA ASP A 183 -2.58 16.47 -19.59
C ASP A 183 -2.76 14.93 -19.69
N ASP A 184 -1.80 14.21 -20.28
CA ASP A 184 -1.82 12.75 -20.35
C ASP A 184 -1.53 12.15 -18.96
N VAL A 185 -0.59 12.73 -18.22
CA VAL A 185 -0.29 12.34 -16.82
C VAL A 185 -1.51 12.58 -15.93
N ASN A 186 -2.13 13.76 -15.99
CA ASN A 186 -3.35 14.06 -15.24
C ASN A 186 -4.50 13.12 -15.61
N ARG A 187 -4.65 12.78 -16.89
CA ARG A 187 -5.68 11.83 -17.34
C ARG A 187 -5.51 10.46 -16.70
N PHE A 188 -4.29 9.97 -16.58
CA PHE A 188 -4.02 8.70 -15.88
C PHE A 188 -4.55 8.73 -14.45
N PHE A 189 -4.16 9.75 -13.66
CA PHE A 189 -4.62 9.86 -12.28
C PHE A 189 -6.15 9.97 -12.19
N LYS A 190 -6.77 10.78 -13.04
CA LYS A 190 -8.24 10.92 -13.05
C LYS A 190 -8.98 9.67 -13.52
N SER A 191 -8.42 8.89 -14.43
CA SER A 191 -9.02 7.60 -14.82
C SER A 191 -8.94 6.58 -13.69
N ALA A 192 -7.84 6.55 -12.93
CA ALA A 192 -7.69 5.69 -11.75
C ALA A 192 -8.66 6.09 -10.63
N GLU A 193 -8.80 7.39 -10.35
CA GLU A 193 -9.81 7.93 -9.43
C GLU A 193 -11.22 7.44 -9.80
N THR A 194 -11.62 7.65 -11.05
CA THR A 194 -12.95 7.25 -11.54
C THR A 194 -13.22 5.75 -11.39
N LEU A 195 -12.21 4.91 -11.62
CA LEU A 195 -12.34 3.48 -11.41
C LEU A 195 -12.52 3.14 -9.93
N LEU A 196 -11.68 3.71 -9.05
CA LEU A 196 -11.77 3.48 -7.60
C LEU A 196 -13.09 3.99 -7.00
N GLU A 197 -13.59 5.16 -7.44
CA GLU A 197 -14.90 5.69 -7.04
C GLU A 197 -16.06 4.73 -7.38
N LYS A 198 -15.95 4.02 -8.49
CA LYS A 198 -16.98 3.04 -8.91
C LYS A 198 -16.83 1.68 -8.22
N MET A 199 -15.69 1.44 -7.58
CA MET A 199 -15.44 0.26 -6.75
C MET A 199 -15.89 0.45 -5.30
N ASN A 200 -16.25 1.68 -4.90
CA ASN A 200 -16.86 2.03 -3.63
C ASN A 200 -18.39 2.16 -3.79
#